data_6bc569307444361beedf1f5f64f665eb
#
_entry.id   6bc569307444361beedf1f5f64f665eb
#
_cell.length_a   1.000
_cell.length_b   1.000
_cell.length_c   1.000
_cell.angle_alpha   90.00
_cell.angle_beta   90.00
_cell.angle_gamma   90.00
#
_symmetry.space_group_name_H-M   'P 1'
#
loop_
_entity.id
_entity.type
_entity.pdbx_description
1 polymer ?
#
loop_
_entity_poly.entity_id
_entity_poly.type
_entity_poly.pdbx_seq_one_letter_code
_entity_poly.pdbx_strand_id
1 'polypeptide(L)'
;MFYALLLRGAYADKVLQEQAVRESGLDYTIVRPTRLTMAAGTGRYTARVGPGPVPSSIARADVARFILDALGTHEYVGKTVSLGGPKGP
;
A
#
# COMPACT_ATOMS: atom_id res chain seq x y z
N MET A 1 -14.26 14.25 -7.55
CA MET A 1 -13.93 13.54 -6.29
C MET A 1 -12.43 13.58 -6.07
N PHE A 2 -12.01 13.86 -4.85
CA PHE A 2 -10.59 13.89 -4.51
C PHE A 2 -10.19 12.62 -3.79
N TYR A 3 -9.01 12.11 -4.08
CA TYR A 3 -8.50 10.87 -3.53
C TYR A 3 -7.10 11.10 -2.97
N ALA A 4 -6.85 10.58 -1.78
CA ALA A 4 -5.53 10.64 -1.16
C ALA A 4 -4.94 9.25 -1.07
N LEU A 5 -3.72 9.09 -1.56
CA LEU A 5 -2.95 7.87 -1.44
C LEU A 5 -1.72 8.16 -0.60
N LEU A 6 -1.56 7.44 0.49
CA LEU A 6 -0.40 7.56 1.35
C LEU A 6 0.43 6.29 1.29
N LEU A 7 1.68 6.43 0.87
CA LEU A 7 2.67 5.36 0.95
C LEU A 7 3.47 5.57 2.23
N ARG A 8 3.34 4.62 3.14
CA ARG A 8 3.99 4.73 4.43
C ARG A 8 5.45 4.30 4.33
N GLY A 9 6.37 5.26 4.57
CA GLY A 9 7.79 4.98 4.62
C GLY A 9 8.24 4.38 5.94
N ALA A 10 9.57 4.23 6.12
CA ALA A 10 10.17 3.55 7.26
C ALA A 10 10.40 4.43 8.48
N TYR A 11 10.05 5.72 8.45
CA TYR A 11 10.45 6.67 9.48
C TYR A 11 9.31 7.18 10.34
N ALA A 12 9.69 7.91 11.39
CA ALA A 12 8.79 8.50 12.37
C ALA A 12 7.72 9.39 11.73
N ASP A 13 6.72 9.76 12.49
CA ASP A 13 5.58 10.60 12.11
C ASP A 13 4.56 9.92 11.20
N LYS A 14 4.69 8.62 11.00
CA LYS A 14 3.72 7.86 10.21
C LYS A 14 2.31 7.94 10.79
N VAL A 15 2.21 7.91 12.12
CA VAL A 15 0.92 7.98 12.80
C VAL A 15 0.26 9.32 12.51
N LEU A 16 1.02 10.41 12.60
CA LEU A 16 0.49 11.75 12.31
C LEU A 16 0.11 11.90 10.84
N GLN A 17 0.92 11.36 9.94
CA GLN A 17 0.63 11.39 8.51
C GLN A 17 -0.64 10.61 8.19
N GLU A 18 -0.78 9.42 8.74
CA GLU A 18 -1.96 8.59 8.52
C GLU A 18 -3.21 9.25 9.11
N GLN A 19 -3.07 9.85 10.30
CA GLN A 19 -4.18 10.56 10.91
C GLN A 19 -4.62 11.75 10.07
N ALA A 20 -3.68 12.53 9.54
CA ALA A 20 -4.00 13.66 8.69
C ALA A 20 -4.77 13.22 7.43
N VAL A 21 -4.37 12.11 6.83
CA VAL A 21 -5.06 11.55 5.67
C VAL A 21 -6.48 11.13 6.04
N ARG A 22 -6.63 10.43 7.18
CA ARG A 22 -7.98 10.00 7.62
C ARG A 22 -8.90 11.18 7.92
N GLU A 23 -8.35 12.28 8.43
CA GLU A 23 -9.12 13.48 8.81
C GLU A 23 -9.33 14.44 7.64
N SER A 24 -8.75 14.17 6.48
CA SER A 24 -8.77 15.08 5.34
C SER A 24 -10.15 15.26 4.71
N GLY A 25 -11.07 14.34 4.96
CA GLY A 25 -12.36 14.32 4.27
C GLY A 25 -12.30 13.76 2.85
N LEU A 26 -11.15 13.31 2.40
CA LEU A 26 -10.98 12.71 1.10
C LEU A 26 -11.17 11.19 1.17
N ASP A 27 -11.53 10.59 0.05
CA ASP A 27 -11.37 9.15 -0.08
C ASP A 27 -9.87 8.84 -0.01
N TYR A 28 -9.50 7.80 0.73
CA TYR A 28 -8.09 7.50 0.91
C TYR A 28 -7.82 6.00 0.92
N THR A 29 -6.58 5.65 0.64
CA THR A 29 -6.01 4.32 0.88
C THR A 29 -4.63 4.53 1.46
N ILE A 30 -4.34 3.87 2.56
CA ILE A 30 -3.02 3.90 3.18
C ILE A 30 -2.33 2.59 2.81
N VAL A 31 -1.18 2.68 2.16
CA VAL A 31 -0.42 1.52 1.71
C VAL A 31 0.85 1.41 2.55
N ARG A 32 1.03 0.26 3.16
CA ARG A 32 2.21 -0.06 3.99
C ARG A 32 3.01 -1.15 3.28
N PRO A 33 3.88 -0.76 2.33
CA PRO A 33 4.72 -1.75 1.68
C PRO A 33 5.76 -2.31 2.63
N THR A 34 6.13 -3.55 2.43
CA THR A 34 7.26 -4.15 3.12
C THR A 34 8.56 -3.62 2.50
N ARG A 35 9.68 -4.30 2.71
CA ARG A 35 10.96 -3.82 2.21
C ARG A 35 10.92 -3.67 0.68
N LEU A 36 11.18 -2.45 0.20
CA LEU A 36 11.23 -2.17 -1.23
C LEU A 36 12.54 -2.66 -1.84
N THR A 37 12.47 -3.31 -2.98
CA THR A 37 13.65 -3.79 -3.69
C THR A 37 13.70 -3.22 -5.10
N MET A 38 14.89 -3.32 -5.71
CA MET A 38 15.10 -2.93 -7.10
C MET A 38 15.01 -4.13 -8.03
N ALA A 39 14.55 -5.27 -7.54
CA ALA A 39 14.35 -6.45 -8.37
C ALA A 39 13.35 -6.17 -9.49
N ALA A 40 13.39 -6.98 -10.53
CA ALA A 40 12.43 -6.89 -11.61
C ALA A 40 11.02 -7.12 -11.06
N GLY A 41 10.06 -6.37 -11.57
CA GLY A 41 8.67 -6.56 -11.19
C GLY A 41 8.12 -7.89 -11.71
N THR A 42 7.20 -8.46 -10.95
CA THR A 42 6.54 -9.71 -11.32
C THR A 42 5.14 -9.48 -11.86
N GLY A 43 4.61 -8.27 -11.69
CA GLY A 43 3.20 -7.96 -11.98
C GLY A 43 2.25 -8.51 -10.92
N ARG A 44 2.79 -9.08 -9.84
CA ARG A 44 2.00 -9.69 -8.78
C ARG A 44 2.40 -9.14 -7.40
N TYR A 45 1.49 -9.22 -6.47
CA TYR A 45 1.72 -8.75 -5.10
C TYR A 45 0.76 -9.46 -4.16
N THR A 46 1.01 -9.30 -2.86
CA THR A 46 0.08 -9.73 -1.81
C THR A 46 -0.41 -8.49 -1.09
N ALA A 47 -1.71 -8.23 -1.13
CA ALA A 47 -2.33 -7.11 -0.44
C ALA A 47 -3.24 -7.64 0.65
N ARG A 48 -3.11 -7.09 1.86
CA ARG A 48 -3.87 -7.53 3.01
C ARG A 48 -4.42 -6.35 3.77
N VAL A 49 -5.74 -6.31 3.91
CA VAL A 49 -6.42 -5.32 4.74
C VAL A 49 -6.41 -5.80 6.18
N GLY A 50 -5.98 -4.93 7.08
CA GLY A 50 -5.91 -5.27 8.50
C GLY A 50 -4.64 -6.02 8.88
N PRO A 51 -4.57 -6.54 10.13
CA PRO A 51 -3.37 -7.20 10.61
C PRO A 51 -3.16 -8.55 9.96
N GLY A 52 -1.92 -8.97 9.90
CA GLY A 52 -1.52 -10.27 9.40
C GLY A 52 -0.28 -10.20 8.53
N PRO A 53 0.35 -11.34 8.29
CA PRO A 53 1.61 -11.38 7.57
C PRO A 53 1.44 -11.19 6.07
N VAL A 54 2.43 -10.54 5.47
CA VAL A 54 2.63 -10.50 4.02
C VAL A 54 4.10 -10.80 3.76
N PRO A 55 4.49 -11.19 2.53
CA PRO A 55 5.89 -11.39 2.21
C PRO A 55 6.74 -10.18 2.59
N SER A 56 7.98 -10.42 3.02
CA SER A 56 8.81 -9.42 3.67
C SER A 56 9.46 -8.40 2.74
N SER A 57 9.29 -8.55 1.44
CA SER A 57 9.82 -7.60 0.47
C SER A 57 8.93 -7.54 -0.76
N ILE A 58 9.06 -6.46 -1.50
CA ILE A 58 8.31 -6.24 -2.73
C ILE A 58 9.13 -5.38 -3.68
N ALA A 59 9.11 -5.71 -4.95
CA ALA A 59 9.74 -4.87 -5.97
C ALA A 59 8.97 -3.56 -6.13
N ARG A 60 9.70 -2.45 -6.36
CA ARG A 60 9.07 -1.15 -6.57
C ARG A 60 8.04 -1.16 -7.69
N ALA A 61 8.34 -1.90 -8.77
CA ALA A 61 7.42 -2.03 -9.89
C ALA A 61 6.11 -2.72 -9.50
N ASP A 62 6.16 -3.66 -8.54
CA ASP A 62 4.95 -4.34 -8.07
C ASP A 62 4.12 -3.43 -7.15
N VAL A 63 4.75 -2.52 -6.41
CA VAL A 63 4.02 -1.47 -5.69
C VAL A 63 3.25 -0.59 -6.68
N ALA A 64 3.90 -0.19 -7.76
CA ALA A 64 3.23 0.60 -8.80
C ALA A 64 2.05 -0.16 -9.41
N ARG A 65 2.20 -1.46 -9.63
CA ARG A 65 1.10 -2.30 -10.13
C ARG A 65 -0.08 -2.29 -9.15
N PHE A 66 0.19 -2.44 -7.86
CA PHE A 66 -0.86 -2.38 -6.86
C PHE A 66 -1.58 -1.03 -6.89
N ILE A 67 -0.82 0.06 -6.97
CA ILE A 67 -1.42 1.40 -6.99
C ILE A 67 -2.37 1.55 -8.18
N LEU A 68 -1.94 1.12 -9.35
CA LEU A 68 -2.80 1.18 -10.54
C LEU A 68 -4.07 0.34 -10.36
N ASP A 69 -3.93 -0.85 -9.81
CA ASP A 69 -5.08 -1.70 -9.56
C ASP A 69 -6.03 -1.08 -8.52
N ALA A 70 -5.47 -0.50 -7.46
CA ALA A 70 -6.26 0.12 -6.39
C ALA A 70 -7.03 1.34 -6.89
N LEU A 71 -6.44 2.13 -7.79
CA LEU A 71 -7.11 3.29 -8.37
C LEU A 71 -8.27 2.88 -9.29
N GLY A 72 -8.23 1.67 -9.83
CA GLY A 72 -9.29 1.15 -10.68
C GLY A 72 -10.43 0.47 -9.95
N THR A 73 -10.43 0.47 -8.62
CA THR A 73 -11.44 -0.19 -7.81
C THR A 73 -11.76 0.64 -6.58
N HIS A 74 -12.89 0.39 -5.94
CA HIS A 74 -13.23 1.00 -4.66
C HIS A 74 -12.94 0.07 -3.48
N GLU A 75 -12.33 -1.06 -3.72
CA GLU A 75 -12.13 -2.10 -2.72
C GLU A 75 -11.31 -1.62 -1.52
N TYR A 76 -10.33 -0.74 -1.76
CA TYR A 76 -9.41 -0.30 -0.72
C TYR A 76 -9.70 1.09 -0.17
N VAL A 77 -10.79 1.71 -0.57
CA VAL A 77 -11.14 3.04 -0.07
C VAL A 77 -11.42 2.98 1.43
N GLY A 78 -10.79 3.90 2.16
CA GLY A 78 -10.91 3.97 3.62
C GLY A 78 -10.14 2.91 4.36
N LYS A 79 -9.22 2.21 3.69
CA LYS A 79 -8.53 1.07 4.29
C LYS A 79 -7.03 1.27 4.34
N THR A 80 -6.42 0.58 5.29
CA THR A 80 -4.97 0.47 5.39
C THR A 80 -4.58 -0.91 4.90
N VAL A 81 -3.70 -0.95 3.92
CA VAL A 81 -3.32 -2.17 3.20
C VAL A 81 -1.86 -2.46 3.44
N SER A 82 -1.56 -3.62 3.99
CA SER A 82 -0.20 -4.15 4.05
C SER A 82 0.11 -4.80 2.70
N LEU A 83 1.26 -4.45 2.12
CA LEU A 83 1.60 -4.84 0.77
C LEU A 83 2.95 -5.53 0.75
N GLY A 84 2.98 -6.76 0.28
CA GLY A 84 4.19 -7.54 0.07
C GLY A 84 4.27 -8.05 -1.34
N GLY A 85 5.39 -8.66 -1.70
CA GLY A 85 5.58 -9.29 -2.99
C GLY A 85 4.67 -10.50 -3.16
N PRO A 86 4.78 -11.20 -4.30
CA PRO A 86 3.99 -12.40 -4.51
C PRO A 86 4.37 -13.49 -3.49
N LYS A 87 3.38 -14.24 -3.06
CA LYS A 87 3.64 -15.40 -2.22
C LYS A 87 4.50 -16.40 -2.97
N GLY A 88 5.36 -17.10 -2.24
CA GLY A 88 6.22 -18.08 -2.82
C GLY A 88 5.48 -19.19 -3.55
N PRO A 89 6.21 -19.98 -4.32
CA PRO A 89 5.60 -21.03 -5.14
C PRO A 89 4.90 -22.07 -4.30
#